data_6daa93e931c111bb66b154c6635d9531
#
_entry.id   6daa93e931c111bb66b154c6635d9531
#
_cell.length_a   1.000
_cell.length_b   1.000
_cell.length_c   1.000
_cell.angle_alpha   90.00
_cell.angle_beta   90.00
_cell.angle_gamma   90.00
#
_symmetry.space_group_name_H-M   'P 1'
#
loop_
_entity.id
_entity.type
_entity.pdbx_description
1 polymer ?
#
loop_
_entity_poly.entity_id
_entity_poly.type
_entity_poly.pdbx_seq_one_letter_code
_entity_poly.pdbx_strand_id
1 'polypeptide(L)'
;KLEYVPNLQARELNTQRSSSIGVVVPSFDNMFFAQVLDGIEEHLRQSSYSLLLACAQNDAAREEECVRDFITRNVSGVIVVSPNTETAVSEFYENTAARLPLVFVNSERERAGISYVTSDQRGGARAALEHLFHYGHERILFVQGENSDSYRIKEKVYREIMRERGTFHPEDIVNVGEGNRIETVENTMFILMDMMLDLEPTAIFCCNDLMAMGAVNACQCMGRRVPQDISVIGYDNTALSQYTAPKLTTIDQNMGDLGREAARLMLKQIEENVTENVVLANTVVERETTGFRVG
;
A
#
# COMPACT_ATOMS: atom_id res chain seq x y z
N LYS A 1 20.11 -41.17 19.04
CA LYS A 1 18.73 -40.65 19.18
C LYS A 1 18.24 -40.31 17.79
N LEU A 2 17.22 -41.01 17.31
CA LEU A 2 16.47 -40.64 16.11
C LEU A 2 15.75 -39.33 16.45
N GLU A 3 16.12 -38.24 15.81
CA GLU A 3 15.36 -36.96 15.85
C GLU A 3 14.04 -37.20 15.10
N TYR A 4 13.02 -37.58 15.85
CA TYR A 4 11.68 -37.71 15.32
C TYR A 4 11.12 -36.27 15.10
N VAL A 5 11.01 -35.86 13.82
CA VAL A 5 10.27 -34.66 13.41
C VAL A 5 8.82 -35.07 13.20
N PRO A 6 7.88 -34.59 14.02
CA PRO A 6 6.46 -34.89 13.84
C PRO A 6 6.00 -34.46 12.45
N ASN A 7 5.31 -35.33 11.73
CA ASN A 7 4.70 -34.97 10.45
C ASN A 7 3.48 -34.08 10.70
N LEU A 8 3.59 -32.79 10.40
CA LEU A 8 2.54 -31.80 10.57
C LEU A 8 1.26 -32.19 9.81
N GLN A 9 1.38 -32.72 8.58
CA GLN A 9 0.24 -33.16 7.78
C GLN A 9 -0.55 -34.31 8.47
N ALA A 10 0.15 -35.24 9.12
CA ALA A 10 -0.51 -36.29 9.89
C ALA A 10 -1.23 -35.74 11.14
N ARG A 11 -0.73 -34.67 11.74
CA ARG A 11 -1.38 -33.98 12.85
C ARG A 11 -2.60 -33.20 12.39
N GLU A 12 -2.51 -32.51 11.28
CA GLU A 12 -3.61 -31.74 10.66
C GLU A 12 -4.76 -32.67 10.24
N LEU A 13 -4.46 -33.83 9.67
CA LEU A 13 -5.45 -34.88 9.35
C LEU A 13 -6.19 -35.36 10.62
N ASN A 14 -5.48 -35.52 11.73
CA ASN A 14 -6.09 -35.96 12.99
C ASN A 14 -6.90 -34.85 13.71
N THR A 15 -6.50 -33.60 13.56
CA THR A 15 -7.15 -32.46 14.23
C THR A 15 -8.20 -31.77 13.35
N GLN A 16 -8.26 -32.08 12.07
CA GLN A 16 -9.08 -31.41 11.03
C GLN A 16 -8.88 -29.87 11.00
N ARG A 17 -7.73 -29.41 11.47
CA ARG A 17 -7.37 -27.99 11.50
C ARG A 17 -6.04 -27.79 10.81
N SER A 18 -6.01 -26.92 9.82
CA SER A 18 -4.76 -26.44 9.21
C SER A 18 -4.00 -25.56 10.18
N SER A 19 -2.68 -25.58 10.09
CA SER A 19 -1.78 -24.67 10.81
C SER A 19 -1.19 -23.60 9.88
N SER A 20 -1.83 -23.34 8.72
CA SER A 20 -1.32 -22.40 7.73
C SER A 20 -2.33 -21.27 7.46
N ILE A 21 -1.81 -20.06 7.28
CA ILE A 21 -2.54 -18.88 6.80
C ILE A 21 -1.95 -18.49 5.45
N GLY A 22 -2.81 -18.34 4.43
CA GLY A 22 -2.41 -17.84 3.13
C GLY A 22 -2.32 -16.32 3.12
N VAL A 23 -1.28 -15.77 2.49
CA VAL A 23 -1.15 -14.33 2.26
C VAL A 23 -0.91 -14.08 0.78
N VAL A 24 -1.78 -13.28 0.17
CA VAL A 24 -1.63 -12.83 -1.22
C VAL A 24 -1.15 -11.40 -1.22
N VAL A 25 -0.08 -11.13 -1.98
CA VAL A 25 0.45 -9.77 -2.20
C VAL A 25 0.47 -9.43 -3.69
N PRO A 26 0.33 -8.15 -4.08
CA PRO A 26 0.37 -7.75 -5.48
C PRO A 26 1.76 -7.91 -6.11
N SER A 27 2.83 -7.63 -5.37
CA SER A 27 4.22 -7.65 -5.85
C SER A 27 5.19 -7.93 -4.71
N PHE A 28 6.37 -8.48 -5.04
CA PHE A 28 7.49 -8.59 -4.09
C PHE A 28 8.47 -7.42 -4.17
N ASP A 29 8.34 -6.56 -5.19
CA ASP A 29 9.32 -5.51 -5.47
C ASP A 29 9.07 -4.23 -4.66
N ASN A 30 7.84 -4.01 -4.20
CA ASN A 30 7.51 -2.86 -3.37
C ASN A 30 7.70 -3.19 -1.87
N MET A 31 8.55 -2.44 -1.22
CA MET A 31 8.87 -2.62 0.20
C MET A 31 7.67 -2.39 1.14
N PHE A 32 6.61 -1.71 0.69
CA PHE A 32 5.35 -1.65 1.44
C PHE A 32 4.85 -3.05 1.81
N PHE A 33 4.79 -3.94 0.82
CA PHE A 33 4.29 -5.31 1.04
C PHE A 33 5.22 -6.12 1.93
N ALA A 34 6.54 -5.96 1.76
CA ALA A 34 7.52 -6.64 2.61
C ALA A 34 7.37 -6.25 4.09
N GLN A 35 7.20 -4.95 4.39
CA GLN A 35 7.04 -4.47 5.77
C GLN A 35 5.69 -4.91 6.39
N VAL A 36 4.62 -4.99 5.59
CA VAL A 36 3.35 -5.59 6.04
C VAL A 36 3.52 -7.08 6.35
N LEU A 37 4.22 -7.81 5.47
CA LEU A 37 4.51 -9.24 5.68
C LEU A 37 5.33 -9.49 6.94
N ASP A 38 6.33 -8.64 7.23
CA ASP A 38 7.12 -8.73 8.46
C ASP A 38 6.22 -8.60 9.70
N GLY A 39 5.27 -7.65 9.68
CA GLY A 39 4.32 -7.48 10.77
C GLY A 39 3.36 -8.67 10.94
N ILE A 40 2.90 -9.26 9.83
CA ILE A 40 2.07 -10.47 9.85
C ILE A 40 2.87 -11.63 10.45
N GLU A 41 4.09 -11.86 9.97
CA GLU A 41 4.94 -12.96 10.42
C GLU A 41 5.31 -12.84 11.89
N GLU A 42 5.69 -11.62 12.33
CA GLU A 42 6.01 -11.32 13.73
C GLU A 42 4.86 -11.72 14.68
N HIS A 43 3.63 -11.38 14.30
CA HIS A 43 2.45 -11.71 15.11
C HIS A 43 2.13 -13.21 15.07
N LEU A 44 2.18 -13.85 13.88
CA LEU A 44 1.90 -15.26 13.71
C LEU A 44 2.95 -16.17 14.35
N ARG A 45 4.21 -15.73 14.46
CA ARG A 45 5.28 -16.48 15.15
C ARG A 45 4.94 -16.79 16.61
N GLN A 46 4.11 -15.97 17.25
CA GLN A 46 3.64 -16.17 18.61
C GLN A 46 2.48 -17.17 18.69
N SER A 47 1.95 -17.58 17.56
CA SER A 47 0.88 -18.57 17.41
C SER A 47 1.41 -19.89 16.83
N SER A 48 0.53 -20.86 16.62
CA SER A 48 0.88 -22.14 15.97
C SER A 48 0.73 -22.10 14.46
N TYR A 49 0.52 -20.92 13.85
CA TYR A 49 0.28 -20.79 12.43
C TYR A 49 1.55 -20.46 11.64
N SER A 50 1.67 -21.08 10.46
CA SER A 50 2.70 -20.78 9.46
C SER A 50 2.12 -19.92 8.35
N LEU A 51 2.94 -19.09 7.72
CA LEU A 51 2.55 -18.25 6.61
C LEU A 51 2.85 -18.95 5.29
N LEU A 52 1.86 -19.02 4.39
CA LEU A 52 2.04 -19.39 2.98
C LEU A 52 1.86 -18.15 2.11
N LEU A 53 2.84 -17.83 1.28
CA LEU A 53 2.87 -16.60 0.49
C LEU A 53 2.63 -16.86 -0.99
N ALA A 54 1.78 -16.05 -1.62
CA ALA A 54 1.55 -16.02 -3.07
C ALA A 54 1.60 -14.58 -3.61
N CYS A 55 2.01 -14.43 -4.87
CA CYS A 55 2.10 -13.14 -5.55
C CYS A 55 1.16 -13.08 -6.75
N ALA A 56 0.25 -12.13 -6.73
CA ALA A 56 -0.75 -11.91 -7.77
C ALA A 56 -0.22 -11.16 -9.00
N GLN A 57 0.96 -10.55 -8.92
CA GLN A 57 1.60 -9.76 -9.99
C GLN A 57 0.69 -8.63 -10.53
N ASN A 58 -0.08 -7.99 -9.65
CA ASN A 58 -1.08 -6.95 -9.95
C ASN A 58 -2.18 -7.39 -10.94
N ASP A 59 -2.38 -8.71 -11.13
CA ASP A 59 -3.39 -9.29 -12.00
C ASP A 59 -4.57 -9.82 -11.19
N ALA A 60 -5.78 -9.37 -11.55
CA ALA A 60 -7.02 -9.71 -10.85
C ALA A 60 -7.35 -11.21 -10.92
N ALA A 61 -7.18 -11.84 -12.09
CA ALA A 61 -7.47 -13.26 -12.27
C ALA A 61 -6.48 -14.12 -11.48
N ARG A 62 -5.20 -13.71 -11.48
CA ARG A 62 -4.16 -14.40 -10.72
C ARG A 62 -4.34 -14.23 -9.20
N GLU A 63 -4.89 -13.10 -8.74
CA GLU A 63 -5.24 -12.92 -7.33
C GLU A 63 -6.28 -13.96 -6.90
N GLU A 64 -7.36 -14.12 -7.69
CA GLU A 64 -8.36 -15.17 -7.44
C GLU A 64 -7.75 -16.59 -7.50
N GLU A 65 -6.86 -16.87 -8.45
CA GLU A 65 -6.14 -18.14 -8.56
C GLU A 65 -5.34 -18.45 -7.29
N CYS A 66 -4.59 -17.48 -6.77
CA CYS A 66 -3.83 -17.63 -5.53
C CYS A 66 -4.73 -18.00 -4.35
N VAL A 67 -5.88 -17.32 -4.22
CA VAL A 67 -6.85 -17.61 -3.15
C VAL A 67 -7.45 -19.01 -3.33
N ARG A 68 -7.83 -19.41 -4.55
CA ARG A 68 -8.33 -20.77 -4.85
C ARG A 68 -7.30 -21.86 -4.51
N ASP A 69 -6.02 -21.60 -4.77
CA ASP A 69 -4.93 -22.50 -4.45
C ASP A 69 -4.80 -22.72 -2.93
N PHE A 70 -4.93 -21.61 -2.16
CA PHE A 70 -4.94 -21.69 -0.71
C PHE A 70 -6.16 -22.44 -0.16
N ILE A 71 -7.33 -22.25 -0.74
CA ILE A 71 -8.54 -23.06 -0.39
C ILE A 71 -8.28 -24.54 -0.63
N THR A 72 -7.69 -24.90 -1.79
CA THR A 72 -7.33 -26.29 -2.13
C THR A 72 -6.31 -26.88 -1.14
N ARG A 73 -5.41 -26.06 -0.61
CA ARG A 73 -4.44 -26.43 0.42
C ARG A 73 -5.00 -26.47 1.84
N ASN A 74 -6.30 -26.23 2.01
CA ASN A 74 -6.99 -26.20 3.31
C ASN A 74 -6.36 -25.25 4.34
N VAL A 75 -5.93 -24.05 3.93
CA VAL A 75 -5.45 -23.04 4.87
C VAL A 75 -6.56 -22.63 5.85
N SER A 76 -6.19 -22.19 7.05
CA SER A 76 -7.15 -21.77 8.09
C SER A 76 -7.80 -20.41 7.81
N GLY A 77 -7.19 -19.60 6.96
CA GLY A 77 -7.68 -18.29 6.55
C GLY A 77 -6.77 -17.68 5.49
N VAL A 78 -7.24 -16.60 4.85
CA VAL A 78 -6.49 -15.88 3.83
C VAL A 78 -6.45 -14.39 4.13
N ILE A 79 -5.27 -13.79 4.08
CA ILE A 79 -5.04 -12.35 4.11
C ILE A 79 -4.73 -11.89 2.68
N VAL A 80 -5.45 -10.90 2.16
CA VAL A 80 -5.18 -10.30 0.85
C VAL A 80 -4.70 -8.87 1.07
N VAL A 81 -3.46 -8.60 0.69
CA VAL A 81 -2.84 -7.28 0.86
C VAL A 81 -3.07 -6.45 -0.40
N SER A 82 -3.62 -5.27 -0.25
CA SER A 82 -3.99 -4.37 -1.35
C SER A 82 -4.75 -5.09 -2.47
N PRO A 83 -5.94 -5.66 -2.17
CA PRO A 83 -6.70 -6.43 -3.14
C PRO A 83 -6.97 -5.61 -4.41
N ASN A 84 -6.92 -6.27 -5.56
CA ASN A 84 -7.20 -5.62 -6.83
C ASN A 84 -8.62 -5.04 -6.83
N THR A 85 -8.78 -3.85 -7.39
CA THR A 85 -10.06 -3.11 -7.37
C THR A 85 -11.20 -3.88 -8.03
N GLU A 86 -10.90 -4.67 -9.07
CA GLU A 86 -11.90 -5.48 -9.79
C GLU A 86 -12.32 -6.70 -8.98
N THR A 87 -11.35 -7.43 -8.41
CA THR A 87 -11.64 -8.61 -7.58
C THR A 87 -12.24 -8.24 -6.24
N ALA A 88 -11.83 -7.14 -5.64
CA ALA A 88 -12.35 -6.70 -4.34
C ALA A 88 -13.85 -6.42 -4.34
N VAL A 89 -14.47 -6.20 -5.52
CA VAL A 89 -15.93 -6.01 -5.68
C VAL A 89 -16.63 -7.26 -6.19
N SER A 90 -15.92 -8.33 -6.53
CA SER A 90 -16.49 -9.55 -7.08
C SER A 90 -17.23 -10.38 -6.02
N GLU A 91 -18.22 -11.15 -6.46
CA GLU A 91 -18.89 -12.14 -5.62
C GLU A 91 -17.94 -13.26 -5.14
N PHE A 92 -16.78 -13.39 -5.77
CA PHE A 92 -15.79 -14.39 -5.41
C PHE A 92 -15.37 -14.28 -3.94
N TYR A 93 -15.06 -13.08 -3.46
CA TYR A 93 -14.66 -12.89 -2.07
C TYR A 93 -15.80 -13.07 -1.08
N GLU A 94 -17.04 -12.68 -1.43
CA GLU A 94 -18.21 -12.95 -0.60
C GLU A 94 -18.45 -14.46 -0.44
N ASN A 95 -18.36 -15.20 -1.55
CA ASN A 95 -18.49 -16.66 -1.55
C ASN A 95 -17.33 -17.35 -0.81
N THR A 96 -16.12 -16.77 -0.84
CA THR A 96 -14.98 -17.26 -0.11
C THR A 96 -15.13 -17.01 1.39
N ALA A 97 -15.53 -15.80 1.80
CA ALA A 97 -15.73 -15.41 3.19
C ALA A 97 -16.82 -16.24 3.90
N ALA A 98 -17.80 -16.75 3.16
CA ALA A 98 -18.81 -17.67 3.69
C ALA A 98 -18.25 -19.03 4.14
N ARG A 99 -17.01 -19.37 3.74
CA ARG A 99 -16.39 -20.69 3.97
C ARG A 99 -15.04 -20.63 4.69
N LEU A 100 -14.37 -19.50 4.62
CA LEU A 100 -12.98 -19.35 5.08
C LEU A 100 -12.81 -17.93 5.64
N PRO A 101 -12.19 -17.76 6.83
CA PRO A 101 -11.79 -16.46 7.35
C PRO A 101 -11.00 -15.65 6.33
N LEU A 102 -11.39 -14.39 6.13
CA LEU A 102 -10.81 -13.51 5.14
C LEU A 102 -10.53 -12.12 5.73
N VAL A 103 -9.30 -11.63 5.54
CA VAL A 103 -8.89 -10.30 5.97
C VAL A 103 -8.29 -9.53 4.80
N PHE A 104 -8.76 -8.31 4.57
CA PHE A 104 -8.14 -7.38 3.63
C PHE A 104 -7.21 -6.42 4.36
N VAL A 105 -6.07 -6.14 3.74
CA VAL A 105 -5.14 -5.10 4.18
C VAL A 105 -5.08 -4.00 3.14
N ASN A 106 -5.05 -2.74 3.57
CA ASN A 106 -5.02 -1.57 2.70
C ASN A 106 -6.25 -1.48 1.78
N SER A 107 -7.42 -1.82 2.31
CA SER A 107 -8.72 -1.68 1.66
C SER A 107 -9.77 -1.26 2.70
N GLU A 108 -10.62 -0.29 2.35
CA GLU A 108 -11.70 0.22 3.23
C GLU A 108 -13.07 -0.38 2.85
N ARG A 109 -13.09 -1.43 2.04
CA ARG A 109 -14.35 -1.98 1.54
C ARG A 109 -15.00 -2.87 2.57
N GLU A 110 -16.09 -2.37 3.16
CA GLU A 110 -16.95 -3.17 4.03
C GLU A 110 -17.65 -4.27 3.23
N ARG A 111 -17.43 -5.51 3.63
CA ARG A 111 -18.03 -6.71 3.05
C ARG A 111 -18.45 -7.67 4.16
N ALA A 112 -19.60 -8.31 3.98
CA ALA A 112 -20.07 -9.30 4.93
C ALA A 112 -19.08 -10.47 5.06
N GLY A 113 -18.70 -10.77 6.29
CA GLY A 113 -17.78 -11.87 6.59
C GLY A 113 -16.29 -11.58 6.33
N ILE A 114 -15.92 -10.37 5.90
CA ILE A 114 -14.54 -9.97 5.65
C ILE A 114 -14.14 -8.90 6.67
N SER A 115 -13.05 -9.13 7.38
CA SER A 115 -12.40 -8.10 8.20
C SER A 115 -11.47 -7.27 7.34
N TYR A 116 -11.23 -6.00 7.70
CA TYR A 116 -10.17 -5.25 7.07
C TYR A 116 -9.33 -4.45 8.06
N VAL A 117 -8.08 -4.23 7.69
CA VAL A 117 -7.23 -3.22 8.31
C VAL A 117 -6.68 -2.31 7.22
N THR A 118 -6.77 -1.01 7.44
CA THR A 118 -6.23 0.02 6.54
C THR A 118 -5.62 1.16 7.31
N SER A 119 -4.82 2.00 6.64
CA SER A 119 -4.43 3.30 7.16
C SER A 119 -5.43 4.37 6.70
N ASP A 120 -5.53 5.49 7.43
CA ASP A 120 -6.37 6.63 7.05
C ASP A 120 -5.81 7.32 5.80
N GLN A 121 -6.16 6.77 4.63
CA GLN A 121 -5.72 7.28 3.33
C GLN A 121 -6.18 8.73 3.09
N ARG A 122 -7.37 9.10 3.60
CA ARG A 122 -7.92 10.45 3.46
C ARG A 122 -7.16 11.46 4.32
N GLY A 123 -6.97 11.12 5.60
CA GLY A 123 -6.20 11.94 6.53
C GLY A 123 -4.75 12.08 6.10
N GLY A 124 -4.12 11.00 5.64
CA GLY A 124 -2.75 11.03 5.13
C GLY A 124 -2.60 11.92 3.88
N ALA A 125 -3.52 11.80 2.90
CA ALA A 125 -3.49 12.66 1.71
C ALA A 125 -3.72 14.13 2.06
N ARG A 126 -4.63 14.42 2.99
CA ARG A 126 -4.84 15.78 3.51
C ARG A 126 -3.59 16.32 4.18
N ALA A 127 -2.96 15.54 5.06
CA ALA A 127 -1.74 15.92 5.75
C ALA A 127 -0.58 16.21 4.79
N ALA A 128 -0.43 15.42 3.72
CA ALA A 128 0.56 15.68 2.68
C ALA A 128 0.35 17.02 1.98
N LEU A 129 -0.90 17.34 1.61
CA LEU A 129 -1.22 18.60 0.96
C LEU A 129 -1.08 19.79 1.93
N GLU A 130 -1.55 19.67 3.16
CA GLU A 130 -1.41 20.71 4.18
C GLU A 130 0.07 21.00 4.47
N HIS A 131 0.92 19.97 4.50
CA HIS A 131 2.37 20.12 4.62
C HIS A 131 2.96 20.94 3.45
N LEU A 132 2.59 20.63 2.21
CA LEU A 132 3.05 21.41 1.05
C LEU A 132 2.52 22.85 1.05
N PHE A 133 1.27 23.06 1.45
CA PHE A 133 0.72 24.41 1.60
C PHE A 133 1.39 25.22 2.71
N HIS A 134 1.78 24.57 3.82
CA HIS A 134 2.55 25.21 4.87
C HIS A 134 3.87 25.79 4.34
N TYR A 135 4.51 25.13 3.37
CA TYR A 135 5.70 25.59 2.69
C TYR A 135 5.44 26.58 1.52
N GLY A 136 4.18 26.99 1.33
CA GLY A 136 3.80 28.02 0.35
C GLY A 136 3.61 27.50 -1.08
N HIS A 137 3.49 26.18 -1.27
CA HIS A 137 3.25 25.60 -2.59
C HIS A 137 1.76 25.70 -2.94
N GLU A 138 1.45 26.18 -4.14
CA GLU A 138 0.09 26.32 -4.67
C GLU A 138 -0.15 25.42 -5.87
N ARG A 139 0.83 25.31 -6.78
CA ARG A 139 0.76 24.42 -7.93
C ARG A 139 1.47 23.11 -7.60
N ILE A 140 0.69 22.07 -7.39
CA ILE A 140 1.14 20.75 -6.93
C ILE A 140 0.74 19.71 -7.96
N LEU A 141 1.70 19.01 -8.57
CA LEU A 141 1.39 17.80 -9.36
C LEU A 141 1.02 16.66 -8.42
N PHE A 142 0.02 15.89 -8.82
CA PHE A 142 -0.40 14.67 -8.15
C PHE A 142 -0.07 13.45 -8.99
N VAL A 143 0.80 12.58 -8.50
CA VAL A 143 1.30 11.41 -9.22
C VAL A 143 0.71 10.15 -8.63
N GLN A 144 0.02 9.36 -9.47
CA GLN A 144 -0.63 8.11 -9.10
C GLN A 144 -0.40 7.00 -10.12
N GLY A 145 -0.67 5.77 -9.69
CA GLY A 145 -0.77 4.60 -10.58
C GLY A 145 -2.21 4.20 -10.85
N GLU A 146 -2.38 2.99 -11.38
CA GLU A 146 -3.67 2.39 -11.73
C GLU A 146 -4.10 1.30 -10.74
N ASN A 147 -5.38 0.90 -10.84
CA ASN A 147 -5.96 -0.30 -10.21
C ASN A 147 -5.82 -0.40 -8.68
N SER A 148 -5.78 0.74 -7.97
CA SER A 148 -5.74 0.78 -6.50
C SER A 148 -6.81 1.71 -5.93
N ASP A 149 -7.57 1.22 -4.96
CA ASP A 149 -8.53 2.05 -4.21
C ASP A 149 -7.83 3.15 -3.42
N SER A 150 -6.64 2.86 -2.89
CA SER A 150 -5.81 3.84 -2.18
C SER A 150 -5.46 5.05 -3.07
N TYR A 151 -5.12 4.83 -4.35
CA TYR A 151 -4.87 5.92 -5.29
C TYR A 151 -6.13 6.76 -5.56
N ARG A 152 -7.27 6.10 -5.78
CA ARG A 152 -8.57 6.77 -6.01
C ARG A 152 -8.99 7.64 -4.81
N ILE A 153 -8.76 7.15 -3.59
CA ILE A 153 -9.07 7.90 -2.37
C ILE A 153 -8.21 9.15 -2.27
N LYS A 154 -6.89 9.02 -2.48
CA LYS A 154 -5.94 10.14 -2.46
C LYS A 154 -6.24 11.15 -3.56
N GLU A 155 -6.54 10.70 -4.79
CA GLU A 155 -6.93 11.57 -5.91
C GLU A 155 -8.20 12.36 -5.57
N LYS A 156 -9.20 11.72 -4.98
CA LYS A 156 -10.43 12.39 -4.57
C LYS A 156 -10.14 13.51 -3.58
N VAL A 157 -9.32 13.26 -2.56
CA VAL A 157 -8.92 14.26 -1.57
C VAL A 157 -8.14 15.41 -2.24
N TYR A 158 -7.18 15.08 -3.13
CA TYR A 158 -6.45 16.07 -3.89
C TYR A 158 -7.38 16.98 -4.69
N ARG A 159 -8.32 16.40 -5.46
CA ARG A 159 -9.28 17.17 -6.26
C ARG A 159 -10.19 18.06 -5.41
N GLU A 160 -10.65 17.57 -4.28
CA GLU A 160 -11.49 18.33 -3.34
C GLU A 160 -10.74 19.55 -2.79
N ILE A 161 -9.55 19.34 -2.23
CA ILE A 161 -8.75 20.40 -1.60
C ILE A 161 -8.27 21.43 -2.63
N MET A 162 -7.77 21.00 -3.80
CA MET A 162 -7.28 21.91 -4.82
C MET A 162 -8.42 22.75 -5.42
N ARG A 163 -9.64 22.20 -5.56
CA ARG A 163 -10.83 22.99 -5.97
C ARG A 163 -11.27 23.98 -4.91
N GLU A 164 -11.31 23.60 -3.65
CA GLU A 164 -11.63 24.51 -2.55
C GLU A 164 -10.68 25.71 -2.49
N ARG A 165 -9.42 25.51 -2.87
CA ARG A 165 -8.40 26.56 -2.96
C ARG A 165 -8.41 27.36 -4.27
N GLY A 166 -9.15 26.90 -5.29
CA GLY A 166 -9.19 27.53 -6.60
C GLY A 166 -7.93 27.30 -7.45
N THR A 167 -7.12 26.31 -7.12
CA THR A 167 -5.85 25.99 -7.79
C THR A 167 -5.87 24.61 -8.50
N PHE A 168 -7.05 24.05 -8.69
CA PHE A 168 -7.18 22.74 -9.36
C PHE A 168 -7.05 22.87 -10.87
N HIS A 169 -6.12 22.12 -11.45
CA HIS A 169 -5.94 21.93 -12.89
C HIS A 169 -5.99 20.42 -13.19
N PRO A 170 -6.87 19.95 -14.10
CA PRO A 170 -6.96 18.52 -14.42
C PRO A 170 -5.65 17.93 -14.93
N GLU A 171 -4.85 18.69 -15.65
CA GLU A 171 -3.54 18.33 -16.21
C GLU A 171 -2.46 18.11 -15.14
N ASP A 172 -2.67 18.58 -13.91
CA ASP A 172 -1.74 18.37 -12.81
C ASP A 172 -1.86 16.93 -12.22
N ILE A 173 -2.81 16.11 -12.71
CA ILE A 173 -2.92 14.70 -12.33
C ILE A 173 -2.20 13.82 -13.33
N VAL A 174 -1.15 13.17 -12.85
CA VAL A 174 -0.23 12.34 -13.63
C VAL A 174 -0.48 10.88 -13.31
N ASN A 175 -0.80 10.07 -14.34
CA ASN A 175 -0.92 8.63 -14.21
C ASN A 175 0.34 7.98 -14.80
N VAL A 176 1.02 7.17 -13.98
CA VAL A 176 2.27 6.49 -14.39
C VAL A 176 2.04 5.01 -14.77
N GLY A 177 0.79 4.60 -14.90
CA GLY A 177 0.42 3.21 -15.18
C GLY A 177 0.53 2.31 -13.96
N GLU A 178 1.18 1.16 -14.07
CA GLU A 178 1.41 0.27 -12.93
C GLU A 178 2.30 0.95 -11.90
N GLY A 179 1.88 0.98 -10.64
CA GLY A 179 2.49 1.80 -9.59
C GLY A 179 3.20 1.04 -8.46
N ASN A 180 3.23 -0.30 -8.49
CA ASN A 180 3.70 -1.12 -7.37
C ASN A 180 4.95 -1.94 -7.65
N ARG A 181 5.62 -1.72 -8.78
CA ARG A 181 6.85 -2.41 -9.16
C ARG A 181 8.05 -1.47 -9.13
N ILE A 182 9.25 -2.03 -9.13
CA ILE A 182 10.47 -1.21 -9.09
C ILE A 182 10.61 -0.33 -10.34
N GLU A 183 10.13 -0.78 -11.49
CA GLU A 183 10.10 -0.04 -12.74
C GLU A 183 9.27 1.25 -12.66
N THR A 184 8.38 1.37 -11.68
CA THR A 184 7.62 2.59 -11.40
C THR A 184 8.54 3.81 -11.20
N VAL A 185 9.73 3.61 -10.62
CA VAL A 185 10.71 4.68 -10.42
C VAL A 185 11.12 5.29 -11.77
N GLU A 186 11.48 4.45 -12.72
CA GLU A 186 11.94 4.88 -14.04
C GLU A 186 10.79 5.43 -14.89
N ASN A 187 9.63 4.76 -14.88
CA ASN A 187 8.45 5.23 -15.58
C ASN A 187 8.00 6.60 -15.10
N THR A 188 7.95 6.81 -13.79
CA THR A 188 7.61 8.13 -13.21
C THR A 188 8.61 9.20 -13.63
N MET A 189 9.90 8.87 -13.61
CA MET A 189 10.96 9.79 -14.02
C MET A 189 10.72 10.27 -15.46
N PHE A 190 10.55 9.37 -16.41
CA PHE A 190 10.37 9.73 -17.83
C PHE A 190 9.10 10.53 -18.08
N ILE A 191 7.97 10.12 -17.50
CA ILE A 191 6.69 10.81 -17.65
C ILE A 191 6.78 12.23 -17.09
N LEU A 192 7.35 12.40 -15.91
CA LEU A 192 7.48 13.72 -15.29
C LEU A 192 8.46 14.62 -16.04
N MET A 193 9.56 14.09 -16.59
CA MET A 193 10.48 14.87 -17.41
C MET A 193 9.78 15.46 -18.64
N ASP A 194 8.89 14.71 -19.30
CA ASP A 194 8.09 15.20 -20.43
C ASP A 194 7.07 16.26 -19.99
N MET A 195 6.29 15.96 -18.98
CA MET A 195 5.24 16.86 -18.50
C MET A 195 5.76 18.18 -17.92
N MET A 196 6.88 18.16 -17.21
CA MET A 196 7.48 19.36 -16.62
C MET A 196 8.15 20.29 -17.64
N LEU A 197 8.17 19.96 -18.94
CA LEU A 197 8.54 20.90 -20.00
C LEU A 197 7.47 21.99 -20.18
N ASP A 198 6.21 21.63 -20.03
CA ASP A 198 5.05 22.50 -20.24
C ASP A 198 4.44 22.99 -18.91
N LEU A 199 4.59 22.20 -17.84
CA LEU A 199 4.07 22.51 -16.53
C LEU A 199 5.17 23.03 -15.61
N GLU A 200 4.88 24.06 -14.85
CA GLU A 200 5.81 24.64 -13.86
C GLU A 200 5.30 24.37 -12.43
N PRO A 201 5.34 23.11 -11.96
CA PRO A 201 4.94 22.80 -10.60
C PRO A 201 5.97 23.33 -9.60
N THR A 202 5.50 23.72 -8.43
CA THR A 202 6.38 24.04 -7.29
C THR A 202 6.53 22.87 -6.33
N ALA A 203 5.61 21.91 -6.38
CA ALA A 203 5.69 20.68 -5.61
C ALA A 203 5.05 19.50 -6.34
N ILE A 204 5.43 18.29 -5.92
CA ILE A 204 4.92 17.02 -6.42
C ILE A 204 4.48 16.16 -5.22
N PHE A 205 3.20 15.76 -5.22
CA PHE A 205 2.67 14.78 -4.28
C PHE A 205 2.52 13.42 -4.97
N CYS A 206 3.28 12.43 -4.52
CA CYS A 206 3.29 11.08 -5.08
C CYS A 206 2.52 10.10 -4.19
N CYS A 207 1.74 9.23 -4.82
CA CYS A 207 0.91 8.25 -4.11
C CYS A 207 1.68 7.14 -3.40
N ASN A 208 2.98 6.98 -3.69
CA ASN A 208 3.91 6.12 -2.96
C ASN A 208 5.36 6.59 -3.09
N ASP A 209 6.27 5.97 -2.33
CA ASP A 209 7.68 6.33 -2.29
C ASP A 209 8.43 5.98 -3.59
N LEU A 210 8.02 4.93 -4.32
CA LEU A 210 8.64 4.60 -5.62
C LEU A 210 8.38 5.69 -6.65
N MET A 211 7.15 6.21 -6.73
CA MET A 211 6.81 7.36 -7.58
C MET A 211 7.59 8.60 -7.13
N ALA A 212 7.71 8.83 -5.82
CA ALA A 212 8.45 9.98 -5.30
C ALA A 212 9.95 9.91 -5.62
N MET A 213 10.55 8.72 -5.57
CA MET A 213 11.94 8.52 -6.03
C MET A 213 12.08 8.84 -7.52
N GLY A 214 11.12 8.42 -8.35
CA GLY A 214 11.08 8.78 -9.77
C GLY A 214 10.96 10.29 -9.98
N ALA A 215 10.14 10.96 -9.18
CA ALA A 215 9.98 12.41 -9.23
C ALA A 215 11.28 13.16 -8.85
N VAL A 216 11.97 12.71 -7.79
CA VAL A 216 13.30 13.26 -7.41
C VAL A 216 14.31 13.07 -8.54
N ASN A 217 14.34 11.87 -9.14
CA ASN A 217 15.25 11.58 -10.27
C ASN A 217 14.93 12.47 -11.49
N ALA A 218 13.64 12.67 -11.82
CA ALA A 218 13.20 13.57 -12.90
C ALA A 218 13.71 15.00 -12.66
N CYS A 219 13.51 15.54 -11.46
CA CYS A 219 13.99 16.87 -11.10
C CYS A 219 15.51 16.97 -11.28
N GLN A 220 16.28 16.00 -10.78
CA GLN A 220 17.73 15.98 -10.90
C GLN A 220 18.20 15.92 -12.35
N CYS A 221 17.60 15.07 -13.19
CA CYS A 221 17.89 14.97 -14.62
C CYS A 221 17.62 16.28 -15.36
N MET A 222 16.60 17.04 -14.94
CA MET A 222 16.27 18.36 -15.50
C MET A 222 17.06 19.52 -14.88
N GLY A 223 18.01 19.24 -13.98
CA GLY A 223 18.79 20.27 -13.29
C GLY A 223 18.00 21.08 -12.25
N ARG A 224 16.82 20.60 -11.82
CA ARG A 224 16.03 21.20 -10.75
C ARG A 224 16.46 20.66 -9.40
N ARG A 225 16.65 21.52 -8.44
CA ARG A 225 17.08 21.15 -7.08
C ARG A 225 15.86 20.80 -6.22
N VAL A 226 15.96 19.70 -5.51
CA VAL A 226 14.97 19.29 -4.51
C VAL A 226 15.58 19.52 -3.12
N PRO A 227 14.96 20.31 -2.22
CA PRO A 227 13.64 20.94 -2.32
C PRO A 227 13.65 22.38 -2.87
N GLN A 228 14.81 22.99 -3.22
CA GLN A 228 14.95 24.44 -3.45
C GLN A 228 14.12 24.94 -4.64
N ASP A 229 14.01 24.17 -5.71
CA ASP A 229 13.26 24.54 -6.91
C ASP A 229 11.89 23.83 -6.96
N ILE A 230 11.83 22.58 -6.50
CA ILE A 230 10.61 21.76 -6.45
C ILE A 230 10.63 20.91 -5.16
N SER A 231 9.56 20.96 -4.38
CA SER A 231 9.36 20.05 -3.25
C SER A 231 8.73 18.73 -3.71
N VAL A 232 9.13 17.61 -3.10
CA VAL A 232 8.58 16.27 -3.39
C VAL A 232 8.17 15.61 -2.08
N ILE A 233 6.92 15.14 -2.01
CA ILE A 233 6.42 14.32 -0.90
C ILE A 233 5.94 12.97 -1.41
N GLY A 234 6.39 11.90 -0.76
CA GLY A 234 5.98 10.52 -1.00
C GLY A 234 4.86 10.06 -0.09
N TYR A 235 4.63 8.77 -0.13
CA TYR A 235 3.67 8.06 0.71
C TYR A 235 4.18 6.65 0.94
N ASP A 236 4.03 6.10 2.13
CA ASP A 236 4.36 4.78 2.66
C ASP A 236 5.37 4.84 3.81
N ASN A 237 6.42 5.67 3.75
CA ASN A 237 7.58 5.67 4.63
C ASN A 237 8.34 4.33 4.57
N THR A 238 8.55 3.82 3.37
CA THR A 238 9.37 2.61 3.16
C THR A 238 10.81 2.85 3.63
N ALA A 239 11.53 1.77 3.95
CA ALA A 239 12.93 1.86 4.36
C ALA A 239 13.81 2.62 3.34
N LEU A 240 13.49 2.52 2.04
CA LEU A 240 14.22 3.21 0.97
C LEU A 240 14.14 4.73 1.09
N SER A 241 13.05 5.29 1.61
CA SER A 241 12.85 6.73 1.74
C SER A 241 13.93 7.44 2.59
N GLN A 242 14.62 6.69 3.47
CA GLN A 242 15.70 7.18 4.31
C GLN A 242 17.07 7.18 3.63
N TYR A 243 17.19 6.47 2.50
CA TYR A 243 18.45 6.28 1.78
C TYR A 243 18.49 7.01 0.43
N THR A 244 17.43 7.73 0.07
CA THR A 244 17.45 8.65 -1.07
C THR A 244 18.34 9.86 -0.79
N ALA A 245 18.80 10.55 -1.83
CA ALA A 245 19.57 11.79 -1.74
C ALA A 245 18.92 12.86 -2.65
N PRO A 246 18.21 13.84 -2.07
CA PRO A 246 17.90 14.07 -0.66
C PRO A 246 16.97 13.00 -0.04
N LYS A 247 16.97 12.88 1.30
CA LYS A 247 16.09 11.94 2.03
C LYS A 247 14.64 12.34 1.88
N LEU A 248 13.79 11.36 1.55
CA LEU A 248 12.41 11.59 1.15
C LEU A 248 11.49 11.92 2.34
N THR A 249 10.84 13.09 2.30
CA THR A 249 9.66 13.42 3.10
C THR A 249 8.49 12.57 2.60
N THR A 250 7.75 11.93 3.50
CA THR A 250 6.72 10.95 3.14
C THR A 250 5.64 10.83 4.21
N ILE A 251 4.53 10.16 3.89
CA ILE A 251 3.49 9.80 4.86
C ILE A 251 3.77 8.40 5.38
N ASP A 252 3.86 8.26 6.70
CA ASP A 252 3.97 6.95 7.34
C ASP A 252 2.59 6.30 7.47
N GLN A 253 2.47 5.10 6.91
CA GLN A 253 1.27 4.27 7.00
C GLN A 253 1.34 3.22 8.13
N ASN A 254 2.42 3.18 8.90
CA ASN A 254 2.62 2.20 9.96
C ASN A 254 2.49 0.74 9.45
N MET A 255 3.19 0.41 8.36
CA MET A 255 3.03 -0.86 7.63
C MET A 255 3.22 -2.10 8.51
N GLY A 256 4.16 -2.06 9.47
CA GLY A 256 4.35 -3.15 10.44
C GLY A 256 3.11 -3.34 11.32
N ASP A 257 2.47 -2.25 11.76
CA ASP A 257 1.22 -2.32 12.54
C ASP A 257 0.05 -2.80 11.70
N LEU A 258 -0.03 -2.40 10.41
CA LEU A 258 -1.02 -2.95 9.47
C LEU A 258 -0.91 -4.48 9.40
N GLY A 259 0.33 -4.99 9.31
CA GLY A 259 0.59 -6.43 9.29
C GLY A 259 0.20 -7.13 10.59
N ARG A 260 0.61 -6.59 11.74
CA ARG A 260 0.27 -7.13 13.08
C ARG A 260 -1.24 -7.17 13.29
N GLU A 261 -1.94 -6.09 12.96
CA GLU A 261 -3.39 -6.01 13.07
C GLU A 261 -4.10 -6.98 12.12
N ALA A 262 -3.61 -7.15 10.88
CA ALA A 262 -4.16 -8.13 9.95
C ALA A 262 -4.08 -9.56 10.51
N ALA A 263 -2.94 -9.93 11.09
CA ALA A 263 -2.75 -11.24 11.73
C ALA A 263 -3.65 -11.39 12.97
N ARG A 264 -3.75 -10.35 13.81
CA ARG A 264 -4.66 -10.34 14.98
C ARG A 264 -6.12 -10.56 14.56
N LEU A 265 -6.58 -9.81 13.53
CA LEU A 265 -7.93 -9.95 13.00
C LEU A 265 -8.19 -11.36 12.44
N MET A 266 -7.20 -11.92 11.73
CA MET A 266 -7.27 -13.27 11.19
C MET A 266 -7.43 -14.31 12.32
N LEU A 267 -6.59 -14.26 13.34
CA LEU A 267 -6.68 -15.19 14.48
C LEU A 267 -8.02 -15.05 15.20
N LYS A 268 -8.46 -13.83 15.45
CA LYS A 268 -9.77 -13.57 16.06
C LYS A 268 -10.94 -14.14 15.23
N GLN A 269 -10.90 -13.99 13.92
CA GLN A 269 -11.93 -14.54 13.04
C GLN A 269 -11.91 -16.08 13.02
N ILE A 270 -10.74 -16.71 13.10
CA ILE A 270 -10.60 -18.18 13.21
C ILE A 270 -11.15 -18.71 14.54
N GLU A 271 -10.87 -18.02 15.65
CA GLU A 271 -11.18 -18.49 17.00
C GLU A 271 -12.61 -18.15 17.43
N GLU A 272 -13.07 -16.93 17.12
CA GLU A 272 -14.31 -16.36 17.63
C GLU A 272 -15.41 -16.23 16.55
N ASN A 273 -15.05 -16.37 15.27
CA ASN A 273 -15.94 -16.12 14.12
C ASN A 273 -16.50 -14.68 14.12
N VAL A 274 -15.69 -13.70 14.50
CA VAL A 274 -16.04 -12.28 14.59
C VAL A 274 -15.25 -11.49 13.56
N THR A 275 -15.95 -10.67 12.78
CA THR A 275 -15.34 -9.69 11.86
C THR A 275 -15.16 -8.34 12.57
N GLU A 276 -14.04 -7.68 12.28
CA GLU A 276 -13.70 -6.36 12.83
C GLU A 276 -12.95 -5.54 11.77
N ASN A 277 -13.15 -4.23 11.80
CA ASN A 277 -12.49 -3.31 10.89
C ASN A 277 -11.62 -2.33 11.69
N VAL A 278 -10.39 -2.12 11.23
CA VAL A 278 -9.40 -1.27 11.90
C VAL A 278 -8.86 -0.24 10.92
N VAL A 279 -8.80 1.02 11.36
CA VAL A 279 -8.19 2.12 10.61
C VAL A 279 -7.07 2.72 11.46
N LEU A 280 -5.84 2.68 10.96
CA LEU A 280 -4.66 3.25 11.62
C LEU A 280 -4.42 4.69 11.13
N ALA A 281 -4.02 5.56 12.04
CA ALA A 281 -3.68 6.94 11.70
C ALA A 281 -2.37 7.02 10.91
N ASN A 282 -2.31 7.95 9.96
CA ASN A 282 -1.10 8.28 9.20
C ASN A 282 -0.44 9.55 9.75
N THR A 283 0.89 9.64 9.63
CA THR A 283 1.66 10.82 10.05
C THR A 283 2.64 11.27 8.97
N VAL A 284 2.90 12.58 8.92
CA VAL A 284 3.97 13.13 8.05
C VAL A 284 5.32 12.85 8.70
N VAL A 285 6.23 12.27 7.92
CA VAL A 285 7.64 12.12 8.27
C VAL A 285 8.44 13.08 7.42
N GLU A 286 8.68 14.26 7.98
CA GLU A 286 9.44 15.32 7.32
C GLU A 286 10.93 14.96 7.27
N ARG A 287 11.55 15.15 6.08
CA ARG A 287 12.98 14.95 5.84
C ARG A 287 13.54 16.09 4.98
N GLU A 288 14.16 15.78 3.83
CA GLU A 288 14.96 16.74 3.07
C GLU A 288 14.35 17.14 1.72
N THR A 289 13.27 16.48 1.26
CA THR A 289 12.69 16.73 -0.07
C THR A 289 11.58 17.78 -0.08
N THR A 290 11.22 18.36 1.05
CA THR A 290 10.24 19.46 1.12
C THR A 290 10.87 20.68 1.82
N GLY A 291 10.50 21.89 1.38
CA GLY A 291 11.02 23.14 1.93
C GLY A 291 10.21 24.34 1.43
N PHE A 292 10.53 25.53 1.93
CA PHE A 292 9.83 26.76 1.54
C PHE A 292 10.01 27.06 0.06
N ARG A 293 8.89 27.41 -0.60
CA ARG A 293 8.91 27.94 -1.96
C ARG A 293 9.83 29.15 -2.02
N VAL A 294 10.85 29.09 -2.84
CA VAL A 294 11.68 30.26 -3.18
C VAL A 294 10.94 30.97 -4.31
N GLY A 295 10.61 32.26 -4.07
CA GLY A 295 9.83 33.10 -4.97
C GLY A 295 10.57 33.48 -6.26
#